data_043006f958d4952e5f582ec2bbf18878
#
_entry.id   043006f958d4952e5f582ec2bbf18878
#
_cell.length_a   1.000
_cell.length_b   1.000
_cell.length_c   1.000
_cell.angle_alpha   90.00
_cell.angle_beta   90.00
_cell.angle_gamma   90.00
#
_symmetry.space_group_name_H-M   'P 1'
#
loop_
_entity.id
_entity.type
_entity.pdbx_description
1 polymer ?
#
loop_
_entity_poly.entity_id
_entity_poly.type
_entity_poly.pdbx_seq_one_letter_code
_entity_poly.pdbx_strand_id
1 'polypeptide(L)' 'MKKLKVRLVKSTAGCRQSHRDTVRGLGLRRINHVVELADTPAVRGMINKVYYLVRVEG' A
#
# COMPACT_ATOMS: atom_id res chain seq x y z
N MET A 1 0.65 14.39 -14.24
CA MET A 1 0.86 13.03 -13.74
C MET A 1 -0.12 12.75 -12.63
N LYS A 2 -0.70 11.58 -12.68
CA LYS A 2 -1.68 11.19 -11.66
C LYS A 2 -0.98 10.62 -10.45
N LYS A 3 -1.52 10.92 -9.29
CA LYS A 3 -1.05 10.35 -8.03
C LYS A 3 -2.16 9.50 -7.43
N LEU A 4 -1.77 8.46 -6.75
CA LEU A 4 -2.70 7.56 -6.06
C LEU A 4 -2.60 7.78 -4.57
N LYS A 5 -3.75 7.86 -3.91
CA LYS A 5 -3.81 7.86 -2.45
C LYS A 5 -4.07 6.43 -2.00
N VAL A 6 -3.20 5.94 -1.16
CA VAL A 6 -3.28 4.56 -0.65
C VAL A 6 -3.44 4.61 0.85
N ARG A 7 -4.48 3.96 1.34
CA ARG A 7 -4.76 3.88 2.77
C ARG A 7 -4.60 2.45 3.24
N LEU A 8 -3.91 2.27 4.35
CA LEU A 8 -3.81 0.96 4.98
C LEU A 8 -5.08 0.71 5.80
N VAL A 9 -5.89 -0.25 5.36
CA VAL A 9 -7.18 -0.52 6.00
C VAL A 9 -7.14 -1.72 6.94
N LYS A 10 -6.12 -2.55 6.83
CA LYS A 10 -5.95 -3.72 7.71
C LYS A 10 -4.53 -3.77 8.25
N SER A 11 -4.41 -4.30 9.48
CA SER A 11 -3.09 -4.50 10.09
C SER A 11 -2.26 -5.50 9.31
N THR A 12 -0.95 -5.27 9.26
CA THR A 12 0.00 -6.21 8.66
C THR A 12 0.41 -7.32 9.62
N ALA A 13 -0.09 -7.30 10.85
CA ALA A 13 0.19 -8.35 11.81
C ALA A 13 -0.32 -9.70 11.27
N GLY A 14 0.54 -10.71 11.30
CA GLY A 14 0.19 -12.02 10.77
C GLY A 14 0.40 -12.17 9.27
N CYS A 15 0.77 -11.12 8.57
CA CYS A 15 1.06 -11.20 7.14
C CYS A 15 2.46 -11.77 6.90
N ARG A 16 2.66 -12.29 5.69
CA ARG A 16 3.99 -12.74 5.28
C ARG A 16 4.96 -11.58 5.27
N GLN A 17 6.23 -11.88 5.52
CA GLN A 17 7.27 -10.87 5.54
C GLN A 17 7.32 -10.09 4.23
N SER A 18 7.18 -10.76 3.09
CA SER A 18 7.21 -10.09 1.79
C SER A 18 6.08 -9.07 1.64
N HIS A 19 4.89 -9.38 2.17
CA HIS A 19 3.76 -8.46 2.13
C HIS A 19 3.99 -7.27 3.05
N ARG A 20 4.53 -7.52 4.23
CA ARG A 20 4.86 -6.45 5.17
C ARG A 20 5.90 -5.51 4.58
N ASP A 21 6.92 -6.07 3.93
CA ASP A 21 7.95 -5.28 3.27
C ASP A 21 7.36 -4.45 2.13
N THR A 22 6.40 -5.00 1.39
CA THR A 22 5.74 -4.27 0.31
C THR A 22 4.95 -3.08 0.88
N VAL A 23 4.19 -3.29 1.95
CA VAL A 23 3.44 -2.23 2.61
C VAL A 23 4.39 -1.14 3.12
N ARG A 24 5.49 -1.56 3.73
CA ARG A 24 6.50 -0.62 4.21
C ARG A 24 7.13 0.16 3.06
N GLY A 25 7.37 -0.52 1.92
CA GLY A 25 7.89 0.13 0.73
C GLY A 25 6.94 1.17 0.16
N LEU A 26 5.64 0.98 0.36
CA LEU A 26 4.64 1.97 -0.03
C LEU A 26 4.61 3.18 0.91
N GLY A 27 5.22 3.06 2.08
CA GLY A 27 5.25 4.15 3.06
C GLY A 27 4.20 4.03 4.16
N LEU A 28 3.42 2.95 4.14
CA LEU A 28 2.37 2.74 5.13
C LEU A 28 2.96 2.08 6.37
N ARG A 29 2.66 2.63 7.54
CA ARG A 29 3.24 2.13 8.80
C ARG A 29 2.18 1.67 9.79
N ARG A 30 0.95 2.15 9.68
CA ARG A 30 -0.12 1.82 10.62
C ARG A 30 -1.47 1.86 9.92
N ILE A 31 -2.47 1.31 10.58
CA ILE A 31 -3.84 1.34 10.08
C ILE A 31 -4.29 2.79 9.92
N ASN A 32 -5.02 3.06 8.84
CA ASN A 32 -5.52 4.37 8.48
C ASN A 32 -4.45 5.37 8.05
N HIS A 33 -3.20 4.94 7.94
CA HIS A 33 -2.17 5.78 7.36
C HIS A 33 -2.43 5.93 5.87
N VAL A 34 -2.41 7.15 5.39
CA VAL A 34 -2.64 7.47 3.98
C VAL A 34 -1.37 8.05 3.39
N VAL A 35 -0.96 7.53 2.24
CA VAL A 35 0.19 8.06 1.52
C VAL A 35 -0.22 8.36 0.09
N GLU A 36 0.46 9.32 -0.51
CA GLU A 36 0.24 9.69 -1.89
C GLU A 36 1.44 9.24 -2.70
N LEU A 37 1.19 8.45 -3.73
CA LEU A 37 2.24 7.82 -4.53
C LEU A 37 2.01 8.13 -6.01
N ALA A 38 3.10 8.17 -6.77
CA ALA A 38 3.01 8.33 -8.22
C ALA A 38 2.34 7.09 -8.83
N ASP A 39 1.48 7.32 -9.82
CA ASP A 39 0.79 6.23 -10.52
C ASP A 39 1.74 5.62 -11.55
N THR A 40 2.57 4.70 -11.10
CA THR A 40 3.53 4.00 -11.96
C THR A 40 3.25 2.50 -11.94
N PRO A 41 3.68 1.76 -12.97
CA PRO A 41 3.52 0.30 -12.99
C PRO A 41 4.16 -0.37 -11.78
N ALA A 42 5.30 0.14 -11.30
CA ALA A 42 5.96 -0.42 -10.12
C ALA A 42 5.08 -0.27 -8.88
N VAL A 43 4.53 0.92 -8.67
CA VAL A 43 3.64 1.18 -7.53
C VAL A 43 2.38 0.34 -7.64
N ARG A 44 1.80 0.25 -8.82
CA ARG A 44 0.61 -0.57 -9.03
C ARG A 44 0.87 -2.05 -8.73
N GLY A 45 2.05 -2.56 -9.12
CA GLY A 45 2.43 -3.92 -8.80
C GLY A 45 2.52 -4.17 -7.31
N MET A 46 3.10 -3.23 -6.57
CA MET A 46 3.17 -3.32 -5.11
C MET A 46 1.79 -3.32 -4.48
N ILE A 47 0.92 -2.41 -4.93
CA ILE A 47 -0.44 -2.32 -4.43
C ILE A 47 -1.20 -3.61 -4.72
N ASN A 48 -1.05 -4.15 -5.92
CA ASN A 48 -1.74 -5.38 -6.31
C ASN A 48 -1.31 -6.56 -5.44
N LYS A 49 -0.08 -6.56 -4.98
CA LYS A 49 0.43 -7.64 -4.11
C LYS A 49 -0.25 -7.62 -2.74
N VAL A 50 -0.61 -6.45 -2.25
CA VAL A 50 -1.22 -6.28 -0.93
C VAL A 50 -2.60 -5.62 -1.00
N TYR A 51 -3.30 -5.81 -2.11
CA TYR A 51 -4.59 -5.15 -2.34
C TYR A 51 -5.60 -5.42 -1.22
N TYR A 52 -5.51 -6.57 -0.57
CA TYR A 52 -6.43 -6.94 0.51
C TYR A 52 -6.13 -6.20 1.81
N LEU A 53 -4.99 -5.53 1.89
CA LEU A 53 -4.59 -4.77 3.08
C LEU A 53 -4.78 -3.26 2.90
N VAL A 54 -4.86 -2.80 1.67
CA VAL A 54 -4.87 -1.38 1.36
C VAL A 54 -6.07 -1.02 0.49
N ARG A 55 -6.40 0.26 0.49
CA ARG A 55 -7.44 0.79 -0.37
C ARG A 55 -6.86 1.95 -1.17
N VAL A 56 -7.07 1.92 -2.46
CA VAL A 56 -6.62 3.00 -3.33
C VAL A 56 -7.75 4.00 -3.50
N GLU A 57 -7.48 5.24 -3.20
CA GLU A 57 -8.42 6.34 -3.38
C GLU A 57 -7.85 7.31 -4.41
N GLY A 58 -8.65 7.66 -5.35
CA GLY A 58 -8.21 8.58 -6.40
C GLY A 58 -8.13 7.97 -7.74
#